data_08abe060d1d9ea8290615e5369e40c84
#
_entry.id   08abe060d1d9ea8290615e5369e40c84
#
_cell.length_a   1.000
_cell.length_b   1.000
_cell.length_c   1.000
_cell.angle_alpha   90.00
_cell.angle_beta   90.00
_cell.angle_gamma   90.00
#
_symmetry.space_group_name_H-M   'P 1'
#
loop_
_entity.id
_entity.type
_entity.pdbx_description
1 polymer ?
#
loop_
_entity_poly.entity_id
_entity_poly.type
_entity_poly.pdbx_seq_one_letter_code
_entity_poly.pdbx_strand_id
1 'polypeptide(L)'
;MNDMPKLGGADPLQAIDELTWELLWSYVRDDYLWFVVGLFGLLAALYFVNYFTRTGSIARATTKEAVRQPIFLLLLAMGSVMLIVNCYIPFFSLGDDTKMYIDCGLATILISSLLVAIWTASLSVAEEIEGKTAMTLLSKPITRREFIMGKYVGIAQTTLWMILFFGVLLICLIFLLKAKLDAKESSLTMTSVECLSTALRILPGLALVFMEVAIMTSISVAISTRLPMLVNVTTCLAVFVIGHLTPVLVLTSLGNVPFVKFVAQLLATILPTLDNFNMSAAIAMDAKIPADYIGYNALYSLCYVSAIILLSFILFEDRDLA
;
A
#
# COMPACT_ATOMS: atom_id res chain seq x y z
N MET A 1 2.46 19.45 40.01
CA MET A 1 1.73 18.49 40.82
C MET A 1 0.59 19.23 41.50
N ASN A 2 -0.29 19.85 40.72
CA ASN A 2 -1.47 20.57 41.17
C ASN A 2 -2.31 20.85 39.92
N ASP A 3 -3.16 19.92 39.51
CA ASP A 3 -4.35 20.12 38.66
C ASP A 3 -4.97 18.75 38.36
N MET A 4 -5.35 18.04 39.46
CA MET A 4 -6.30 16.94 39.27
C MET A 4 -7.72 17.53 39.38
N PRO A 5 -8.58 17.30 38.36
CA PRO A 5 -9.99 17.67 38.45
C PRO A 5 -10.64 16.87 39.60
N LYS A 6 -11.37 17.54 40.47
CA LYS A 6 -12.15 16.94 41.54
C LYS A 6 -13.28 16.11 40.94
N LEU A 7 -13.11 14.80 40.90
CA LEU A 7 -14.13 13.83 40.50
C LEU A 7 -15.20 13.74 41.59
N GLY A 8 -16.31 14.45 41.40
CA GLY A 8 -17.48 14.33 42.27
C GLY A 8 -18.30 13.10 41.89
N GLY A 9 -18.37 12.11 42.78
CA GLY A 9 -19.49 11.16 42.84
C GLY A 9 -19.64 10.09 41.73
N ALA A 10 -18.74 9.99 40.76
CA ALA A 10 -18.77 8.91 39.76
C ALA A 10 -18.05 7.66 40.29
N ASP A 11 -18.57 6.49 39.90
CA ASP A 11 -17.95 5.19 40.19
C ASP A 11 -16.50 5.22 39.66
N PRO A 12 -15.47 4.84 40.47
CA PRO A 12 -14.07 4.92 40.01
C PRO A 12 -13.78 4.18 38.69
N LEU A 13 -14.55 3.14 38.40
CA LEU A 13 -14.45 2.41 37.13
C LEU A 13 -14.98 3.21 35.91
N GLN A 14 -16.09 3.97 36.10
CA GLN A 14 -16.63 4.84 35.06
C GLN A 14 -15.72 6.06 34.82
N ALA A 15 -15.14 6.63 35.87
CA ALA A 15 -14.20 7.72 35.74
C ALA A 15 -12.89 7.33 35.00
N ILE A 16 -12.42 6.10 35.21
CA ILE A 16 -11.27 5.55 34.47
C ILE A 16 -11.64 5.33 33.00
N ASP A 17 -12.82 4.83 32.67
CA ASP A 17 -13.29 4.63 31.31
C ASP A 17 -13.49 5.97 30.57
N GLU A 18 -14.09 6.98 31.21
CA GLU A 18 -14.24 8.30 30.59
C GLU A 18 -12.88 8.98 30.35
N LEU A 19 -11.94 8.89 31.29
CA LEU A 19 -10.61 9.45 31.15
C LEU A 19 -9.81 8.74 30.04
N THR A 20 -9.98 7.44 29.88
CA THR A 20 -9.35 6.66 28.79
C THR A 20 -9.93 7.01 27.43
N TRP A 21 -11.23 7.26 27.31
CA TRP A 21 -11.87 7.68 26.06
C TRP A 21 -11.47 9.10 25.64
N GLU A 22 -11.35 10.04 26.57
CA GLU A 22 -10.88 11.40 26.27
C GLU A 22 -9.42 11.41 25.80
N LEU A 23 -8.55 10.63 26.46
CA LEU A 23 -7.15 10.48 26.04
C LEU A 23 -7.04 9.81 24.67
N LEU A 24 -7.83 8.78 24.40
CA LEU A 24 -7.91 8.13 23.09
C LEU A 24 -8.38 9.10 22.02
N TRP A 25 -9.45 9.85 22.30
CA TRP A 25 -10.01 10.79 21.36
C TRP A 25 -9.04 11.91 21.02
N SER A 26 -8.32 12.45 22.00
CA SER A 26 -7.28 13.45 21.76
C SER A 26 -6.13 12.89 20.90
N TYR A 27 -5.69 11.67 21.18
CA TYR A 27 -4.64 10.98 20.44
C TYR A 27 -5.05 10.70 18.99
N VAL A 28 -6.27 10.19 18.77
CA VAL A 28 -6.82 9.93 17.43
C VAL A 28 -7.04 11.24 16.65
N ARG A 29 -7.56 12.27 17.33
CA ARG A 29 -7.86 13.56 16.72
C ARG A 29 -6.59 14.26 16.22
N ASP A 30 -5.56 14.31 17.01
CA ASP A 30 -4.39 15.16 16.73
C ASP A 30 -3.43 14.47 15.76
N ASP A 31 -3.26 13.15 15.85
CA ASP A 31 -2.25 12.42 15.07
C ASP A 31 -2.82 11.66 13.86
N TYR A 32 -4.04 11.12 13.90
CA TYR A 32 -4.55 10.16 12.89
C TYR A 32 -5.82 10.58 12.16
N LEU A 33 -6.45 11.67 12.56
CA LEU A 33 -7.67 12.15 11.89
C LEU A 33 -7.44 12.41 10.40
N TRP A 34 -6.25 12.89 10.03
CA TRP A 34 -5.88 13.14 8.65
C TRP A 34 -5.86 11.87 7.80
N PHE A 35 -5.43 10.74 8.37
CA PHE A 35 -5.46 9.45 7.67
C PHE A 35 -6.88 8.97 7.42
N VAL A 36 -7.72 9.07 8.43
CA VAL A 36 -9.12 8.67 8.31
C VAL A 36 -9.82 9.54 7.26
N VAL A 37 -9.63 10.86 7.32
CA VAL A 37 -10.17 11.79 6.33
C VAL A 37 -9.59 11.51 4.93
N GLY A 38 -8.29 11.26 4.82
CA GLY A 38 -7.64 10.89 3.55
C GLY A 38 -8.18 9.60 2.95
N LEU A 39 -8.36 8.56 3.77
CA LEU A 39 -8.94 7.29 3.34
C LEU A 39 -10.40 7.46 2.88
N PHE A 40 -11.22 8.17 3.66
CA PHE A 40 -12.60 8.46 3.25
C PHE A 40 -12.64 9.32 1.98
N GLY A 41 -11.75 10.30 1.84
CA GLY A 41 -11.60 11.09 0.62
C GLY A 41 -11.24 10.25 -0.60
N LEU A 42 -10.28 9.33 -0.44
CA LEU A 42 -9.90 8.38 -1.49
C LEU A 42 -11.06 7.46 -1.89
N LEU A 43 -11.75 6.88 -0.90
CA LEU A 43 -12.91 6.01 -1.17
C LEU A 43 -14.05 6.78 -1.83
N ALA A 44 -14.32 8.01 -1.41
CA ALA A 44 -15.31 8.88 -2.03
C ALA A 44 -14.93 9.26 -3.46
N ALA A 45 -13.65 9.56 -3.72
CA ALA A 45 -13.17 9.85 -5.07
C ALA A 45 -13.28 8.62 -5.98
N LEU A 46 -12.92 7.44 -5.48
CA LEU A 46 -13.09 6.17 -6.21
C LEU A 46 -14.56 5.87 -6.48
N TYR A 47 -15.44 6.12 -5.51
CA TYR A 47 -16.88 5.96 -5.68
C TYR A 47 -17.40 6.90 -6.76
N PHE A 48 -17.02 8.18 -6.71
CA PHE A 48 -17.41 9.17 -7.71
C PHE A 48 -16.92 8.76 -9.12
N VAL A 49 -15.64 8.41 -9.27
CA VAL A 49 -15.08 7.94 -10.55
C VAL A 49 -15.84 6.72 -11.05
N ASN A 50 -16.10 5.74 -10.20
CA ASN A 50 -16.76 4.49 -10.56
C ASN A 50 -18.21 4.67 -11.06
N TYR A 51 -18.95 5.59 -10.50
CA TYR A 51 -20.39 5.72 -10.82
C TYR A 51 -20.71 6.86 -11.77
N PHE A 52 -19.89 7.91 -11.80
CA PHE A 52 -20.18 9.12 -12.58
C PHE A 52 -19.34 9.25 -13.86
N THR A 53 -18.32 8.39 -14.07
CA THR A 53 -17.46 8.49 -15.25
C THR A 53 -17.53 7.23 -16.14
N ARG A 54 -17.26 7.40 -17.45
CA ARG A 54 -17.13 6.28 -18.39
C ARG A 54 -15.93 5.39 -18.03
N THR A 55 -14.84 5.99 -17.61
CA THR A 55 -13.65 5.32 -17.08
C THR A 55 -14.00 4.38 -15.93
N GLY A 56 -14.94 4.76 -15.06
CA GLY A 56 -15.40 3.96 -13.93
C GLY A 56 -16.12 2.67 -14.33
N SER A 57 -16.78 2.64 -15.49
CA SER A 57 -17.41 1.40 -15.97
C SER A 57 -16.36 0.34 -16.32
N ILE A 58 -15.23 0.77 -16.92
CA ILE A 58 -14.09 -0.08 -17.24
C ILE A 58 -13.38 -0.50 -15.93
N ALA A 59 -13.16 0.45 -15.01
CA ALA A 59 -12.54 0.17 -13.72
C ALA A 59 -13.30 -0.90 -12.93
N ARG A 60 -14.62 -0.80 -12.85
CA ARG A 60 -15.45 -1.83 -12.18
C ARG A 60 -15.38 -3.19 -12.86
N ALA A 61 -15.33 -3.22 -14.20
CA ALA A 61 -15.18 -4.47 -14.94
C ALA A 61 -13.82 -5.11 -14.63
N THR A 62 -12.74 -4.33 -14.71
CA THR A 62 -11.37 -4.76 -14.38
C THR A 62 -11.24 -5.24 -12.94
N THR A 63 -11.81 -4.52 -11.96
CA THR A 63 -11.80 -4.96 -10.56
C THR A 63 -12.51 -6.31 -10.38
N LYS A 64 -13.69 -6.48 -11.01
CA LYS A 64 -14.42 -7.76 -10.94
C LYS A 64 -13.67 -8.90 -11.60
N GLU A 65 -13.00 -8.63 -12.69
CA GLU A 65 -12.15 -9.60 -13.41
C GLU A 65 -10.95 -9.98 -12.53
N ALA A 66 -10.22 -9.00 -11.99
CA ALA A 66 -9.06 -9.20 -11.16
C ALA A 66 -9.34 -10.05 -9.91
N VAL A 67 -10.41 -9.74 -9.19
CA VAL A 67 -10.81 -10.51 -7.97
C VAL A 67 -11.22 -11.95 -8.29
N ARG A 68 -11.70 -12.23 -9.51
CA ARG A 68 -12.06 -13.58 -9.95
C ARG A 68 -10.88 -14.41 -10.44
N GLN A 69 -9.73 -13.80 -10.68
CA GLN A 69 -8.54 -14.53 -11.10
C GLN A 69 -8.05 -15.45 -9.98
N PRO A 70 -7.70 -16.71 -10.30
CA PRO A 70 -7.24 -17.67 -9.30
C PRO A 70 -5.97 -17.21 -8.58
N ILE A 71 -5.11 -16.45 -9.26
CA ILE A 71 -3.88 -15.90 -8.68
C ILE A 71 -4.17 -14.88 -7.55
N PHE A 72 -5.25 -14.09 -7.68
CA PHE A 72 -5.67 -13.17 -6.63
C PHE A 72 -6.03 -13.92 -5.34
N LEU A 73 -6.86 -14.96 -5.45
CA LEU A 73 -7.27 -15.78 -4.30
C LEU A 73 -6.08 -16.55 -3.72
N LEU A 74 -5.17 -17.05 -4.58
CA LEU A 74 -3.97 -17.75 -4.13
C LEU A 74 -3.06 -16.82 -3.33
N LEU A 75 -2.76 -15.61 -3.83
CA LEU A 75 -1.91 -14.65 -3.13
C LEU A 75 -2.59 -14.12 -1.86
N LEU A 76 -3.90 -13.94 -1.88
CA LEU A 76 -4.67 -13.58 -0.68
C LEU A 76 -4.57 -14.67 0.39
N ALA A 77 -4.76 -15.94 0.01
CA ALA A 77 -4.67 -17.07 0.93
C ALA A 77 -3.23 -17.24 1.45
N MET A 78 -2.24 -17.21 0.56
CA MET A 78 -0.83 -17.36 0.92
C MET A 78 -0.34 -16.24 1.86
N GLY A 79 -0.67 -14.98 1.55
CA GLY A 79 -0.35 -13.86 2.42
C GLY A 79 -1.04 -13.95 3.78
N SER A 80 -2.31 -14.38 3.82
CA SER A 80 -3.04 -14.61 5.09
C SER A 80 -2.39 -15.70 5.92
N VAL A 81 -2.02 -16.83 5.30
CA VAL A 81 -1.30 -17.93 5.98
C VAL A 81 0.04 -17.42 6.50
N MET A 82 0.78 -16.63 5.72
CA MET A 82 2.07 -16.08 6.13
C MET A 82 1.94 -15.17 7.35
N LEU A 83 0.93 -14.28 7.38
CA LEU A 83 0.64 -13.44 8.55
C LEU A 83 0.27 -14.26 9.77
N ILE A 84 -0.57 -15.30 9.61
CA ILE A 84 -0.97 -16.17 10.72
C ILE A 84 0.23 -16.97 11.24
N VAL A 85 1.03 -17.55 10.36
CA VAL A 85 2.22 -18.34 10.73
C VAL A 85 3.22 -17.48 11.47
N ASN A 86 3.51 -16.26 10.98
CA ASN A 86 4.40 -15.32 11.65
C ASN A 86 3.93 -14.94 13.07
N CYS A 87 2.62 -14.93 13.33
CA CYS A 87 2.08 -14.70 14.68
C CYS A 87 2.41 -15.84 15.67
N TYR A 88 2.72 -17.05 15.18
CA TYR A 88 3.04 -18.22 16.01
C TYR A 88 4.55 -18.53 16.07
N ILE A 89 5.35 -18.00 15.16
CA ILE A 89 6.79 -18.18 15.17
C ILE A 89 7.38 -17.27 16.26
N PRO A 90 8.06 -17.83 17.27
CA PRO A 90 8.77 -17.00 18.23
C PRO A 90 9.98 -16.33 17.53
N PHE A 91 9.92 -15.02 17.39
CA PHE A 91 11.08 -14.26 16.97
C PHE A 91 12.08 -14.22 18.12
N PHE A 92 13.36 -14.57 17.87
CA PHE A 92 14.41 -14.47 18.89
C PHE A 92 14.82 -13.01 19.15
N SER A 93 13.85 -12.15 19.48
CA SER A 93 14.01 -10.70 19.53
C SER A 93 14.05 -10.14 20.95
N LEU A 94 14.35 -10.94 21.97
CA LEU A 94 14.52 -10.49 23.36
C LEU A 94 13.40 -9.59 23.92
N GLY A 95 12.14 -9.84 23.50
CA GLY A 95 10.98 -9.08 23.95
C GLY A 95 10.38 -8.13 22.91
N ASP A 96 11.01 -7.96 21.75
CA ASP A 96 10.53 -7.10 20.66
C ASP A 96 9.69 -7.84 19.58
N ASP A 97 9.03 -8.95 19.95
CA ASP A 97 8.27 -9.80 19.03
C ASP A 97 7.20 -9.04 18.24
N THR A 98 6.52 -8.09 18.88
CA THR A 98 5.50 -7.27 18.21
C THR A 98 6.09 -6.38 17.12
N LYS A 99 7.28 -5.82 17.33
CA LYS A 99 7.95 -4.96 16.35
C LYS A 99 8.36 -5.74 15.10
N MET A 100 8.97 -6.89 15.31
CA MET A 100 9.34 -7.80 14.21
C MET A 100 8.12 -8.29 13.44
N TYR A 101 7.02 -8.55 14.15
CA TYR A 101 5.76 -8.96 13.53
C TYR A 101 5.15 -7.87 12.64
N ILE A 102 5.18 -6.60 13.08
CA ILE A 102 4.69 -5.46 12.29
C ILE A 102 5.52 -5.29 11.02
N ASP A 103 6.85 -5.35 11.12
CA ASP A 103 7.75 -5.21 9.98
C ASP A 103 7.54 -6.32 8.94
N CYS A 104 7.57 -7.58 9.36
CA CYS A 104 7.26 -8.72 8.49
C CYS A 104 5.84 -8.67 7.92
N GLY A 105 4.88 -8.16 8.69
CA GLY A 105 3.50 -7.99 8.27
C GLY A 105 3.36 -6.99 7.13
N LEU A 106 3.92 -5.79 7.29
CA LEU A 106 3.90 -4.75 6.25
C LEU A 106 4.64 -5.20 4.98
N ALA A 107 5.79 -5.89 5.11
CA ALA A 107 6.50 -6.46 3.99
C ALA A 107 5.66 -7.53 3.24
N THR A 108 4.95 -8.39 3.98
CA THR A 108 4.04 -9.39 3.38
C THR A 108 2.91 -8.72 2.61
N ILE A 109 2.31 -7.65 3.14
CA ILE A 109 1.26 -6.87 2.49
C ILE A 109 1.79 -6.22 1.21
N LEU A 110 2.96 -5.60 1.27
CA LEU A 110 3.60 -4.97 0.12
C LEU A 110 3.84 -5.96 -1.00
N ILE A 111 4.55 -7.06 -0.72
CA ILE A 111 4.93 -8.06 -1.73
C ILE A 111 3.67 -8.71 -2.35
N SER A 112 2.71 -9.11 -1.53
CA SER A 112 1.47 -9.74 -2.03
C SER A 112 0.66 -8.79 -2.92
N SER A 113 0.51 -7.53 -2.51
CA SER A 113 -0.23 -6.52 -3.25
C SER A 113 0.49 -6.11 -4.54
N LEU A 114 1.81 -6.01 -4.51
CA LEU A 114 2.65 -5.74 -5.67
C LEU A 114 2.52 -6.84 -6.73
N LEU A 115 2.60 -8.10 -6.31
CA LEU A 115 2.47 -9.24 -7.23
C LEU A 115 1.08 -9.26 -7.88
N VAL A 116 0.00 -9.01 -7.12
CA VAL A 116 -1.35 -8.89 -7.69
C VAL A 116 -1.42 -7.74 -8.68
N ALA A 117 -0.86 -6.57 -8.36
CA ALA A 117 -0.87 -5.41 -9.24
C ALA A 117 -0.20 -5.70 -10.58
N ILE A 118 1.04 -6.22 -10.53
CA ILE A 118 1.83 -6.52 -11.74
C ILE A 118 1.15 -7.61 -12.58
N TRP A 119 0.70 -8.67 -11.93
CA TRP A 119 0.04 -9.79 -12.61
C TRP A 119 -1.25 -9.36 -13.28
N THR A 120 -2.11 -8.65 -12.56
CA THR A 120 -3.39 -8.19 -13.09
C THR A 120 -3.21 -7.18 -14.23
N ALA A 121 -2.23 -6.27 -14.12
CA ALA A 121 -1.91 -5.35 -15.20
C ALA A 121 -1.42 -6.09 -16.45
N SER A 122 -0.56 -7.10 -16.25
CA SER A 122 -0.04 -7.91 -17.35
C SER A 122 -1.14 -8.68 -18.09
N LEU A 123 -2.05 -9.32 -17.34
CA LEU A 123 -3.16 -10.05 -17.95
C LEU A 123 -4.20 -9.12 -18.58
N SER A 124 -4.70 -8.15 -17.80
CA SER A 124 -5.85 -7.36 -18.23
C SER A 124 -5.54 -6.33 -19.33
N VAL A 125 -4.27 -5.97 -19.51
CA VAL A 125 -3.85 -5.01 -20.55
C VAL A 125 -3.16 -5.71 -21.70
N ALA A 126 -2.12 -6.52 -21.44
CA ALA A 126 -1.35 -7.16 -22.51
C ALA A 126 -2.19 -8.17 -23.29
N GLU A 127 -2.96 -9.05 -22.64
CA GLU A 127 -3.78 -10.05 -23.32
C GLU A 127 -4.92 -9.42 -24.15
N GLU A 128 -5.56 -8.34 -23.66
CA GLU A 128 -6.60 -7.66 -24.43
C GLU A 128 -6.04 -6.97 -25.68
N ILE A 129 -4.81 -6.47 -25.59
CA ILE A 129 -4.14 -5.83 -26.73
C ILE A 129 -3.63 -6.89 -27.72
N GLU A 130 -2.98 -7.96 -27.24
CA GLU A 130 -2.46 -9.05 -28.08
C GLU A 130 -3.60 -9.87 -28.72
N GLY A 131 -4.68 -10.12 -27.96
CA GLY A 131 -5.86 -10.85 -28.43
C GLY A 131 -6.75 -10.05 -29.38
N LYS A 132 -6.40 -8.79 -29.74
CA LYS A 132 -7.22 -7.88 -30.55
C LYS A 132 -8.63 -7.63 -29.97
N THR A 133 -8.91 -8.05 -28.74
CA THR A 133 -10.19 -7.81 -28.07
C THR A 133 -10.38 -6.34 -27.72
N ALA A 134 -9.29 -5.58 -27.58
CA ALA A 134 -9.31 -4.13 -27.44
C ALA A 134 -10.03 -3.44 -28.62
N MET A 135 -9.96 -3.98 -29.83
CA MET A 135 -10.70 -3.42 -31.00
C MET A 135 -12.22 -3.55 -30.84
N THR A 136 -12.70 -4.67 -30.28
CA THR A 136 -14.14 -4.85 -30.03
C THR A 136 -14.67 -3.95 -28.92
N LEU A 137 -13.83 -3.62 -27.94
CA LEU A 137 -14.13 -2.64 -26.89
C LEU A 137 -14.14 -1.21 -27.44
N LEU A 138 -13.19 -0.88 -28.32
CA LEU A 138 -13.07 0.44 -28.98
C LEU A 138 -14.13 0.66 -30.07
N SER A 139 -14.86 -0.38 -30.50
CA SER A 139 -16.06 -0.21 -31.35
C SER A 139 -17.22 0.50 -30.64
N LYS A 140 -17.18 0.53 -29.28
CA LYS A 140 -18.05 1.37 -28.46
C LYS A 140 -17.46 2.79 -28.37
N PRO A 141 -18.24 3.83 -28.00
CA PRO A 141 -17.75 5.20 -27.90
C PRO A 141 -16.86 5.41 -26.65
N ILE A 142 -15.75 4.65 -26.60
CA ILE A 142 -14.76 4.70 -25.52
C ILE A 142 -13.43 5.13 -26.15
N THR A 143 -12.81 6.17 -25.57
CA THR A 143 -11.51 6.64 -26.04
C THR A 143 -10.37 5.75 -25.54
N ARG A 144 -9.25 5.69 -26.26
CA ARG A 144 -8.04 4.96 -25.83
C ARG A 144 -7.55 5.41 -24.44
N ARG A 145 -7.70 6.69 -24.12
CA ARG A 145 -7.32 7.26 -22.81
C ARG A 145 -8.24 6.77 -21.70
N GLU A 146 -9.55 6.73 -21.93
CA GLU A 146 -10.51 6.19 -20.97
C GLU A 146 -10.26 4.70 -20.66
N PHE A 147 -9.81 3.95 -21.68
CA PHE A 147 -9.44 2.54 -21.53
C PHE A 147 -8.25 2.37 -20.56
N ILE A 148 -7.12 3.04 -20.82
CA ILE A 148 -5.92 2.94 -19.98
C ILE A 148 -6.20 3.43 -18.54
N MET A 149 -6.86 4.58 -18.40
CA MET A 149 -7.24 5.09 -17.08
C MET A 149 -8.17 4.14 -16.33
N GLY A 150 -9.13 3.54 -17.04
CA GLY A 150 -10.05 2.58 -16.45
C GLY A 150 -9.35 1.32 -15.95
N LYS A 151 -8.41 0.79 -16.72
CA LYS A 151 -7.57 -0.34 -16.32
C LYS A 151 -6.72 0.00 -15.09
N TYR A 152 -6.01 1.14 -15.12
CA TYR A 152 -5.21 1.58 -13.98
C TYR A 152 -6.04 1.73 -12.69
N VAL A 153 -7.15 2.47 -12.76
CA VAL A 153 -8.04 2.68 -11.59
C VAL A 153 -8.62 1.36 -11.09
N GLY A 154 -9.01 0.45 -11.98
CA GLY A 154 -9.55 -0.86 -11.61
C GLY A 154 -8.53 -1.73 -10.88
N ILE A 155 -7.28 -1.75 -11.36
CA ILE A 155 -6.18 -2.50 -10.72
C ILE A 155 -5.80 -1.87 -9.37
N ALA A 156 -5.66 -0.54 -9.33
CA ALA A 156 -5.37 0.19 -8.09
C ALA A 156 -6.47 -0.01 -7.03
N GLN A 157 -7.73 -0.09 -7.46
CA GLN A 157 -8.85 -0.41 -6.57
C GLN A 157 -8.77 -1.85 -6.05
N THR A 158 -8.41 -2.81 -6.88
CA THR A 158 -8.24 -4.22 -6.47
C THR A 158 -7.15 -4.35 -5.42
N THR A 159 -6.00 -3.72 -5.64
CA THR A 159 -4.88 -3.72 -4.69
C THR A 159 -5.22 -2.99 -3.39
N LEU A 160 -5.98 -1.90 -3.45
CA LEU A 160 -6.48 -1.20 -2.27
C LEU A 160 -7.34 -2.13 -1.39
N TRP A 161 -8.28 -2.86 -1.98
CA TRP A 161 -9.11 -3.83 -1.24
C TRP A 161 -8.27 -4.93 -0.59
N MET A 162 -7.25 -5.40 -1.28
CA MET A 162 -6.32 -6.41 -0.74
C MET A 162 -5.51 -5.86 0.44
N ILE A 163 -4.97 -4.65 0.32
CA ILE A 163 -4.23 -3.97 1.38
C ILE A 163 -5.12 -3.72 2.60
N LEU A 164 -6.36 -3.27 2.39
CA LEU A 164 -7.32 -3.09 3.48
C LEU A 164 -7.66 -4.41 4.18
N PHE A 165 -7.88 -5.48 3.43
CA PHE A 165 -8.12 -6.81 4.00
C PHE A 165 -6.96 -7.28 4.86
N PHE A 166 -5.73 -7.23 4.34
CA PHE A 166 -4.53 -7.61 5.09
C PHE A 166 -4.25 -6.67 6.26
N GLY A 167 -4.51 -5.38 6.11
CA GLY A 167 -4.37 -4.40 7.19
C GLY A 167 -5.27 -4.73 8.38
N VAL A 168 -6.54 -5.03 8.12
CA VAL A 168 -7.49 -5.47 9.15
C VAL A 168 -7.03 -6.80 9.77
N LEU A 169 -6.60 -7.76 8.95
CA LEU A 169 -6.09 -9.04 9.44
C LEU A 169 -4.85 -8.86 10.32
N LEU A 170 -3.89 -8.04 9.90
CA LEU A 170 -2.68 -7.73 10.66
C LEU A 170 -3.02 -7.11 12.02
N ILE A 171 -3.92 -6.12 12.05
CA ILE A 171 -4.39 -5.49 13.28
C ILE A 171 -5.03 -6.53 14.22
N CYS A 172 -5.95 -7.37 13.70
CA CYS A 172 -6.57 -8.44 14.49
C CYS A 172 -5.54 -9.41 15.08
N LEU A 173 -4.53 -9.80 14.30
CA LEU A 173 -3.49 -10.72 14.74
C LEU A 173 -2.55 -10.07 15.77
N ILE A 174 -2.29 -8.77 15.71
CA ILE A 174 -1.53 -8.04 16.74
C ILE A 174 -2.28 -8.04 18.07
N PHE A 175 -3.61 -7.83 18.06
CA PHE A 175 -4.41 -7.96 19.28
C PHE A 175 -4.31 -9.37 19.88
N LEU A 176 -4.35 -10.41 19.05
CA LEU A 176 -4.19 -11.80 19.50
C LEU A 176 -2.79 -12.08 20.04
N LEU A 177 -1.74 -11.55 19.38
CA LEU A 177 -0.35 -11.71 19.80
C LEU A 177 -0.12 -11.05 21.16
N LYS A 178 -0.55 -9.82 21.33
CA LYS A 178 -0.46 -9.08 22.61
C LYS A 178 -1.22 -9.81 23.70
N ALA A 179 -2.44 -10.24 23.47
CA ALA A 179 -3.22 -11.00 24.46
C ALA A 179 -2.53 -12.31 24.89
N LYS A 180 -1.77 -12.97 24.00
CA LYS A 180 -0.98 -14.16 24.34
C LYS A 180 0.24 -13.84 25.18
N LEU A 181 0.94 -12.73 24.89
CA LEU A 181 2.09 -12.28 25.65
C LEU A 181 1.69 -11.90 27.08
N ASP A 182 0.60 -11.16 27.26
CA ASP A 182 0.07 -10.77 28.56
C ASP A 182 -0.34 -11.99 29.40
N ALA A 183 -0.92 -13.01 28.78
CA ALA A 183 -1.27 -14.26 29.47
C ALA A 183 -0.04 -15.03 29.99
N LYS A 184 1.15 -14.81 29.39
CA LYS A 184 2.40 -15.42 29.87
C LYS A 184 3.07 -14.65 31.01
N GLU A 185 2.97 -13.34 30.99
CA GLU A 185 3.67 -12.46 31.96
C GLU A 185 2.86 -12.13 33.22
N SER A 186 1.65 -12.67 33.39
CA SER A 186 0.77 -12.65 34.58
C SER A 186 0.71 -11.34 35.43
N SER A 187 1.12 -10.19 34.91
CA SER A 187 1.28 -8.97 35.73
C SER A 187 0.76 -7.66 35.12
N LEU A 188 0.33 -7.61 33.87
CA LEU A 188 -0.15 -6.37 33.24
C LEU A 188 -1.37 -6.65 32.37
N THR A 189 -2.55 -6.28 32.85
CA THR A 189 -3.74 -6.16 32.01
C THR A 189 -3.51 -5.04 31.02
N MET A 190 -3.30 -5.39 29.76
CA MET A 190 -3.19 -4.39 28.68
C MET A 190 -4.46 -3.54 28.61
N THR A 191 -4.29 -2.24 28.72
CA THR A 191 -5.37 -1.30 28.54
C THR A 191 -5.78 -1.31 27.04
N SER A 192 -7.08 -1.35 26.76
CA SER A 192 -7.65 -1.28 25.38
C SER A 192 -7.04 -0.13 24.56
N VAL A 193 -6.59 0.93 25.23
CA VAL A 193 -5.91 2.11 24.71
C VAL A 193 -4.58 1.77 24.02
N GLU A 194 -3.75 0.93 24.62
CA GLU A 194 -2.44 0.57 24.06
C GLU A 194 -2.57 -0.30 22.81
N CYS A 195 -3.54 -1.21 22.80
CA CYS A 195 -3.85 -1.99 21.61
C CYS A 195 -4.32 -1.10 20.46
N LEU A 196 -5.22 -0.16 20.74
CA LEU A 196 -5.71 0.77 19.72
C LEU A 196 -4.61 1.71 19.22
N SER A 197 -3.76 2.22 20.10
CA SER A 197 -2.63 3.07 19.69
C SER A 197 -1.67 2.33 18.77
N THR A 198 -1.37 1.07 19.04
CA THR A 198 -0.52 0.23 18.16
C THR A 198 -1.21 -0.03 16.81
N ALA A 199 -2.51 -0.29 16.79
CA ALA A 199 -3.28 -0.47 15.56
C ALA A 199 -3.28 0.79 14.68
N LEU A 200 -3.45 1.97 15.31
CA LEU A 200 -3.46 3.24 14.57
C LEU A 200 -2.09 3.59 13.96
N ARG A 201 -1.00 3.20 14.61
CA ARG A 201 0.37 3.42 14.09
C ARG A 201 0.67 2.66 12.80
N ILE A 202 -0.07 1.61 12.49
CA ILE A 202 0.09 0.84 11.25
C ILE A 202 -0.55 1.54 10.05
N LEU A 203 -1.56 2.40 10.26
CA LEU A 203 -2.27 3.09 9.19
C LEU A 203 -1.35 3.90 8.25
N PRO A 204 -0.38 4.68 8.74
CA PRO A 204 0.61 5.34 7.88
C PRO A 204 1.37 4.37 6.98
N GLY A 205 1.78 3.22 7.52
CA GLY A 205 2.47 2.19 6.76
C GLY A 205 1.63 1.61 5.65
N LEU A 206 0.35 1.33 5.91
CA LEU A 206 -0.58 0.85 4.87
C LEU A 206 -0.80 1.91 3.77
N ALA A 207 -0.85 3.19 4.14
CA ALA A 207 -0.96 4.27 3.16
C ALA A 207 0.29 4.37 2.26
N LEU A 208 1.50 4.27 2.85
CA LEU A 208 2.76 4.27 2.10
C LEU A 208 2.86 3.05 1.18
N VAL A 209 2.52 1.86 1.66
CA VAL A 209 2.45 0.64 0.85
C VAL A 209 1.49 0.82 -0.34
N PHE A 210 0.32 1.41 -0.12
CA PHE A 210 -0.62 1.68 -1.21
C PHE A 210 -0.05 2.65 -2.24
N MET A 211 0.62 3.73 -1.82
CA MET A 211 1.24 4.69 -2.73
C MET A 211 2.35 4.04 -3.57
N GLU A 212 3.18 3.21 -2.96
CA GLU A 212 4.22 2.46 -3.65
C GLU A 212 3.65 1.49 -4.69
N VAL A 213 2.65 0.70 -4.30
CA VAL A 213 1.95 -0.23 -5.20
C VAL A 213 1.24 0.53 -6.33
N ALA A 214 0.69 1.73 -6.07
CA ALA A 214 0.07 2.57 -7.10
C ALA A 214 1.09 3.06 -8.16
N ILE A 215 2.30 3.43 -7.75
CA ILE A 215 3.40 3.76 -8.68
C ILE A 215 3.74 2.54 -9.53
N MET A 216 3.97 1.38 -8.92
CA MET A 216 4.33 0.15 -9.62
C MET A 216 3.21 -0.32 -10.57
N THR A 217 1.95 -0.14 -10.17
CA THR A 217 0.78 -0.40 -11.03
C THR A 217 0.81 0.48 -12.27
N SER A 218 1.13 1.77 -12.15
CA SER A 218 1.20 2.68 -13.29
C SER A 218 2.30 2.28 -14.28
N ILE A 219 3.48 1.89 -13.76
CA ILE A 219 4.60 1.38 -14.57
C ILE A 219 4.20 0.09 -15.29
N SER A 220 3.58 -0.85 -14.58
CA SER A 220 3.14 -2.12 -15.16
C SER A 220 2.10 -1.92 -16.25
N VAL A 221 1.13 -1.03 -16.05
CA VAL A 221 0.14 -0.67 -17.09
C VAL A 221 0.83 -0.04 -18.32
N ALA A 222 1.79 0.86 -18.11
CA ALA A 222 2.51 1.49 -19.22
C ALA A 222 3.31 0.46 -20.06
N ILE A 223 4.04 -0.43 -19.38
CA ILE A 223 4.84 -1.48 -20.02
C ILE A 223 3.93 -2.47 -20.77
N SER A 224 2.79 -2.86 -20.17
CA SER A 224 1.82 -3.78 -20.76
C SER A 224 1.22 -3.29 -22.08
N THR A 225 1.28 -1.98 -22.37
CA THR A 225 0.81 -1.45 -23.68
C THR A 225 1.69 -1.89 -24.83
N ARG A 226 2.94 -2.24 -24.59
CA ARG A 226 3.94 -2.56 -25.64
C ARG A 226 4.54 -3.95 -25.54
N LEU A 227 4.73 -4.45 -24.33
CA LEU A 227 5.47 -5.68 -24.08
C LEU A 227 4.54 -6.82 -23.61
N PRO A 228 4.88 -8.07 -23.97
CA PRO A 228 4.11 -9.23 -23.55
C PRO A 228 4.19 -9.46 -22.04
N MET A 229 3.26 -10.22 -21.52
CA MET A 229 3.06 -10.47 -20.07
C MET A 229 4.36 -10.82 -19.34
N LEU A 230 5.14 -11.79 -19.85
CA LEU A 230 6.34 -12.28 -19.18
C LEU A 230 7.40 -11.17 -19.02
N VAL A 231 7.59 -10.37 -20.08
CA VAL A 231 8.56 -9.26 -20.06
C VAL A 231 8.09 -8.16 -19.12
N ASN A 232 6.79 -7.87 -19.07
CA ASN A 232 6.24 -6.89 -18.13
C ASN A 232 6.51 -7.30 -16.68
N VAL A 233 6.18 -8.54 -16.31
CA VAL A 233 6.40 -9.04 -14.93
C VAL A 233 7.87 -8.95 -14.55
N THR A 234 8.79 -9.44 -15.39
CA THR A 234 10.23 -9.41 -15.09
C THR A 234 10.78 -7.99 -15.03
N THR A 235 10.34 -7.10 -15.90
CA THR A 235 10.77 -5.69 -15.88
C THR A 235 10.25 -4.96 -14.64
N CYS A 236 9.00 -5.15 -14.27
CA CYS A 236 8.45 -4.54 -13.06
C CYS A 236 9.16 -5.03 -11.79
N LEU A 237 9.47 -6.32 -11.68
CA LEU A 237 10.23 -6.84 -10.55
C LEU A 237 11.65 -6.26 -10.52
N ALA A 238 12.31 -6.11 -11.68
CA ALA A 238 13.61 -5.46 -11.77
C ALA A 238 13.54 -3.99 -11.34
N VAL A 239 12.52 -3.24 -11.79
CA VAL A 239 12.29 -1.84 -11.39
C VAL A 239 12.07 -1.73 -9.89
N PHE A 240 11.30 -2.64 -9.30
CA PHE A 240 11.05 -2.69 -7.85
C PHE A 240 12.35 -2.87 -7.07
N VAL A 241 13.16 -3.85 -7.43
CA VAL A 241 14.45 -4.12 -6.76
C VAL A 241 15.41 -2.94 -6.94
N ILE A 242 15.57 -2.42 -8.15
CA ILE A 242 16.48 -1.30 -8.40
C ILE A 242 15.98 -0.03 -7.71
N GLY A 243 14.66 0.22 -7.69
CA GLY A 243 14.06 1.38 -7.01
C GLY A 243 14.35 1.42 -5.51
N HIS A 244 14.38 0.25 -4.84
CA HIS A 244 14.78 0.15 -3.44
C HIS A 244 16.30 0.24 -3.23
N LEU A 245 17.10 -0.25 -4.18
CA LEU A 245 18.56 -0.20 -4.09
C LEU A 245 19.16 1.15 -4.49
N THR A 246 18.40 2.01 -5.16
CA THR A 246 18.88 3.28 -5.71
C THR A 246 19.56 4.18 -4.64
N PRO A 247 19.01 4.42 -3.44
CA PRO A 247 19.67 5.22 -2.42
C PRO A 247 21.00 4.63 -1.97
N VAL A 248 21.05 3.30 -1.81
CA VAL A 248 22.27 2.57 -1.43
C VAL A 248 23.34 2.70 -2.52
N LEU A 249 22.97 2.58 -3.79
CA LEU A 249 23.90 2.72 -4.92
C LEU A 249 24.48 4.13 -5.04
N VAL A 250 23.68 5.15 -4.75
CA VAL A 250 24.12 6.55 -4.81
C VAL A 250 25.02 6.90 -3.62
N LEU A 251 24.75 6.37 -2.43
CA LEU A 251 25.45 6.71 -1.18
C LEU A 251 26.71 5.87 -0.94
N THR A 252 26.79 4.64 -1.48
CA THR A 252 27.92 3.76 -1.25
C THR A 252 29.15 4.14 -2.09
N SER A 253 30.33 3.77 -1.59
CA SER A 253 31.66 4.05 -2.15
C SER A 253 31.93 3.48 -3.55
N LEU A 254 31.04 2.69 -4.12
CA LEU A 254 31.01 2.33 -5.53
C LEU A 254 30.98 3.59 -6.42
N GLY A 255 30.57 4.74 -5.86
CA GLY A 255 30.61 6.05 -6.49
C GLY A 255 32.00 6.66 -6.74
N ASN A 256 33.10 5.99 -6.38
CA ASN A 256 34.46 6.45 -6.72
C ASN A 256 34.82 6.22 -8.21
N VAL A 257 34.04 5.40 -8.93
CA VAL A 257 34.16 5.21 -10.36
C VAL A 257 33.20 6.20 -11.06
N PRO A 258 33.69 7.20 -11.82
CA PRO A 258 32.86 8.23 -12.40
C PRO A 258 31.71 7.69 -13.27
N PHE A 259 31.95 6.60 -13.99
CA PHE A 259 30.94 5.96 -14.84
C PHE A 259 29.81 5.32 -14.00
N VAL A 260 30.15 4.63 -12.89
CA VAL A 260 29.14 4.00 -12.00
C VAL A 260 28.29 5.08 -11.34
N LYS A 261 28.90 6.18 -10.91
CA LYS A 261 28.18 7.32 -10.35
C LYS A 261 27.21 7.94 -11.36
N PHE A 262 27.64 8.12 -12.61
CA PHE A 262 26.78 8.64 -13.66
C PHE A 262 25.57 7.72 -13.93
N VAL A 263 25.79 6.41 -14.05
CA VAL A 263 24.73 5.42 -14.26
C VAL A 263 23.76 5.38 -13.06
N ALA A 264 24.29 5.39 -11.83
CA ALA A 264 23.47 5.41 -10.62
C ALA A 264 22.58 6.67 -10.55
N GLN A 265 23.13 7.84 -10.88
CA GLN A 265 22.38 9.10 -10.94
C GLN A 265 21.32 9.10 -12.04
N LEU A 266 21.64 8.54 -13.21
CA LEU A 266 20.67 8.39 -14.31
C LEU A 266 19.50 7.49 -13.89
N LEU A 267 19.80 6.33 -13.28
CA LEU A 267 18.79 5.43 -12.76
C LEU A 267 17.94 6.09 -11.69
N ALA A 268 18.56 6.82 -10.74
CA ALA A 268 17.86 7.54 -9.69
C ALA A 268 16.93 8.66 -10.22
N THR A 269 17.23 9.19 -11.41
CA THR A 269 16.38 10.22 -12.04
C THR A 269 15.19 9.64 -12.79
N ILE A 270 15.37 8.45 -13.41
CA ILE A 270 14.34 7.83 -14.24
C ILE A 270 13.43 6.93 -13.41
N LEU A 271 14.01 6.12 -12.52
CA LEU A 271 13.27 5.17 -11.71
C LEU A 271 12.70 5.82 -10.44
N PRO A 272 11.54 5.34 -9.95
CA PRO A 272 10.99 5.85 -8.71
C PRO A 272 11.89 5.47 -7.53
N THR A 273 12.09 6.40 -6.60
CA THR A 273 12.75 6.14 -5.32
C THR A 273 11.76 5.47 -4.38
N LEU A 274 11.68 4.13 -4.45
CA LEU A 274 10.70 3.36 -3.68
C LEU A 274 11.06 3.26 -2.19
N ASP A 275 12.35 3.39 -1.85
CA ASP A 275 12.82 3.36 -0.46
C ASP A 275 12.17 4.44 0.43
N ASN A 276 11.74 5.56 -0.15
CA ASN A 276 11.00 6.59 0.59
C ASN A 276 9.65 6.11 1.14
N PHE A 277 9.09 5.04 0.61
CA PHE A 277 7.83 4.45 1.09
C PHE A 277 8.06 3.38 2.15
N ASN A 278 9.29 2.91 2.33
CA ASN A 278 9.64 1.87 3.28
C ASN A 278 9.92 2.46 4.68
N MET A 279 8.87 2.64 5.45
CA MET A 279 8.92 3.07 6.85
C MET A 279 8.53 1.97 7.84
N SER A 280 8.53 0.71 7.40
CA SER A 280 8.12 -0.43 8.22
C SER A 280 8.95 -0.55 9.50
N ALA A 281 10.26 -0.39 9.41
CA ALA A 281 11.17 -0.41 10.56
C ALA A 281 10.91 0.76 11.54
N ALA A 282 10.63 1.96 11.04
CA ALA A 282 10.31 3.12 11.89
C ALA A 282 8.99 2.92 12.64
N ILE A 283 7.97 2.39 11.94
CA ILE A 283 6.65 2.06 12.54
C ILE A 283 6.80 0.97 13.60
N ALA A 284 7.59 -0.07 13.30
CA ALA A 284 7.88 -1.14 14.24
C ALA A 284 8.59 -0.64 15.50
N MET A 285 9.47 0.36 15.37
CA MET A 285 10.18 1.00 16.50
C MET A 285 9.35 2.08 17.24
N ASP A 286 8.04 2.11 17.02
CA ASP A 286 7.13 3.11 17.63
C ASP A 286 7.45 4.57 17.28
N ALA A 287 8.19 4.82 16.20
CA ALA A 287 8.47 6.17 15.73
C ALA A 287 7.21 6.80 15.12
N LYS A 288 6.89 8.03 15.53
CA LYS A 288 5.79 8.79 14.91
C LYS A 288 6.21 9.24 13.53
N ILE A 289 5.42 8.88 12.51
CA ILE A 289 5.61 9.40 11.15
C ILE A 289 4.89 10.74 11.05
N PRO A 290 5.60 11.84 10.75
CA PRO A 290 4.97 13.15 10.63
C PRO A 290 4.03 13.17 9.40
N ALA A 291 2.88 13.85 9.54
CA ALA A 291 1.90 13.98 8.48
C ALA A 291 2.48 14.64 7.21
N ASP A 292 3.41 15.59 7.38
CA ASP A 292 4.10 16.26 6.29
C ASP A 292 4.87 15.27 5.40
N TYR A 293 5.52 14.27 6.01
CA TYR A 293 6.25 13.22 5.28
C TYR A 293 5.31 12.43 4.35
N ILE A 294 4.14 12.08 4.85
CA ILE A 294 3.14 11.35 4.07
C ILE A 294 2.56 12.24 2.97
N GLY A 295 2.35 13.54 3.27
CA GLY A 295 1.90 14.53 2.30
C GLY A 295 2.89 14.68 1.14
N TYR A 296 4.19 14.76 1.41
CA TYR A 296 5.23 14.82 0.37
C TYR A 296 5.29 13.54 -0.46
N ASN A 297 5.22 12.37 0.17
CA ASN A 297 5.19 11.10 -0.55
C ASN A 297 3.91 10.91 -1.38
N ALA A 298 2.77 11.40 -0.89
CA ALA A 298 1.52 11.39 -1.65
C ALA A 298 1.61 12.29 -2.89
N LEU A 299 2.16 13.49 -2.75
CA LEU A 299 2.39 14.39 -3.87
C LEU A 299 3.36 13.79 -4.89
N TYR A 300 4.47 13.21 -4.41
CA TYR A 300 5.44 12.52 -5.25
C TYR A 300 4.79 11.36 -6.03
N SER A 301 4.04 10.49 -5.32
CA SER A 301 3.32 9.38 -5.94
C SER A 301 2.33 9.86 -6.99
N LEU A 302 1.54 10.89 -6.70
CA LEU A 302 0.57 11.46 -7.63
C LEU A 302 1.25 12.02 -8.90
N CYS A 303 2.32 12.78 -8.73
CA CYS A 303 3.09 13.35 -9.86
C CYS A 303 3.70 12.24 -10.72
N TYR A 304 4.32 11.23 -10.08
CA TYR A 304 4.97 10.13 -10.78
C TYR A 304 3.94 9.28 -11.54
N VAL A 305 2.86 8.87 -10.89
CA VAL A 305 1.74 8.15 -11.52
C VAL A 305 1.17 8.92 -12.71
N SER A 306 0.94 10.23 -12.54
CA SER A 306 0.42 11.06 -13.61
C SER A 306 1.37 11.11 -14.82
N ALA A 307 2.68 11.25 -14.59
CA ALA A 307 3.68 11.26 -15.65
C ALA A 307 3.72 9.91 -16.41
N ILE A 308 3.69 8.79 -15.68
CA ILE A 308 3.71 7.45 -16.29
C ILE A 308 2.41 7.15 -17.05
N ILE A 309 1.25 7.58 -16.54
CA ILE A 309 -0.02 7.41 -17.26
C ILE A 309 -0.05 8.25 -18.53
N LEU A 310 0.48 9.47 -18.52
CA LEU A 310 0.63 10.28 -19.74
C LEU A 310 1.56 9.61 -20.75
N LEU A 311 2.67 9.04 -20.29
CA LEU A 311 3.56 8.24 -21.12
C LEU A 311 2.84 7.03 -21.71
N SER A 312 2.02 6.35 -20.90
CA SER A 312 1.20 5.22 -21.34
C SER A 312 0.21 5.60 -22.46
N PHE A 313 -0.37 6.80 -22.40
CA PHE A 313 -1.23 7.30 -23.49
C PHE A 313 -0.46 7.45 -24.80
N ILE A 314 0.73 8.03 -24.78
CA ILE A 314 1.59 8.18 -25.94
C ILE A 314 1.98 6.80 -26.51
N LEU A 315 2.44 5.90 -25.64
CA LEU A 315 2.82 4.55 -26.03
C LEU A 315 1.66 3.75 -26.66
N PHE A 316 0.43 3.97 -26.21
CA PHE A 316 -0.74 3.28 -26.74
C PHE A 316 -1.30 3.93 -28.00
N GLU A 317 -1.15 5.26 -28.17
CA GLU A 317 -1.62 5.99 -29.35
C GLU A 317 -0.88 5.58 -30.61
N ASP A 318 0.45 5.37 -30.51
CA ASP A 318 1.34 4.99 -31.60
C ASP A 318 1.28 3.49 -31.96
N ARG A 319 0.43 2.69 -31.30
CA ARG A 319 0.31 1.27 -31.62
C ARG A 319 -0.76 1.05 -32.70
N ASP A 320 -0.33 0.51 -33.83
CA ASP A 320 -1.23 -0.01 -34.86
C ASP A 320 -1.96 -1.25 -34.28
N LEU A 321 -3.27 -1.14 -34.11
CA LEU A 321 -4.13 -2.22 -33.59
C LEU A 321 -4.70 -3.07 -34.77
N ALA A 322 -4.20 -2.86 -36.00
CA ALA A 322 -4.65 -3.54 -37.21
C ALA A 322 -4.13 -4.98 -37.33
#